data_3cd597b843737cac28a653338472a7b9
#
_entry.id   3cd597b843737cac28a653338472a7b9
#
_cell.length_a   1.000
_cell.length_b   1.000
_cell.length_c   1.000
_cell.angle_alpha   90.00
_cell.angle_beta   90.00
_cell.angle_gamma   90.00
#
_symmetry.space_group_name_H-M   'P 1'
#
loop_
_entity.id
_entity.type
_entity.pdbx_description
1 polymer ?
#
loop_
_entity_poly.entity_id
_entity_poly.type
_entity_poly.pdbx_seq_one_letter_code
_entity_poly.pdbx_strand_id
1 'polypeptide(L)'
;MNGRIVQVNSSKHKAWRKAIVQEAIATLPDNWQPIDEPCELIVAFYLPKPKTVDRQLPSVSPDLDKLIRAVGDSLTDSGVVTDDSRIVRISARKLYAEGIQPGATILVKTLN
;
A
#
# COMPACT_ATOMS: atom_id res chain seq x y z
N MET A 1 11.63 21.74 3.27
CA MET A 1 12.23 20.42 3.30
C MET A 1 11.44 19.43 2.47
N ASN A 2 12.10 18.69 1.62
CA ASN A 2 11.44 17.77 0.72
C ASN A 2 11.59 16.34 1.22
N GLY A 3 10.49 15.76 1.68
CA GLY A 3 10.47 14.35 2.00
C GLY A 3 10.53 13.50 0.73
N ARG A 4 10.98 12.27 0.88
CA ARG A 4 10.93 11.29 -0.19
C ARG A 4 9.53 10.71 -0.27
N ILE A 5 9.04 10.49 -1.48
CA ILE A 5 7.71 9.94 -1.74
C ILE A 5 7.85 8.76 -2.70
N VAL A 6 7.25 7.65 -2.33
CA VAL A 6 7.15 6.47 -3.20
C VAL A 6 5.69 6.14 -3.37
N GLN A 7 5.24 5.98 -4.62
CA GLN A 7 3.88 5.55 -4.92
C GLN A 7 3.91 4.21 -5.63
N VAL A 8 3.11 3.27 -5.13
CA VAL A 8 2.99 1.93 -5.69
C VAL A 8 1.52 1.63 -5.93
N ASN A 9 1.18 1.22 -7.14
CA ASN A 9 -0.17 0.83 -7.49
C ASN A 9 -0.17 -0.65 -7.84
N SER A 10 -1.10 -1.42 -7.26
CA SER A 10 -1.24 -2.82 -7.56
C SER A 10 -2.69 -3.13 -7.92
N SER A 11 -2.90 -3.77 -9.06
CA SER A 11 -4.22 -4.15 -9.55
C SER A 11 -4.57 -5.61 -9.30
N LYS A 12 -3.71 -6.35 -8.58
CA LYS A 12 -3.93 -7.77 -8.36
C LYS A 12 -4.28 -8.02 -6.91
N HIS A 13 -5.39 -8.73 -6.67
CA HIS A 13 -5.77 -9.04 -5.33
C HIS A 13 -5.24 -10.36 -4.80
N LYS A 14 -4.99 -11.34 -5.66
CA LYS A 14 -4.36 -12.59 -5.26
C LYS A 14 -2.87 -12.35 -5.14
N ALA A 15 -2.28 -12.86 -4.07
CA ALA A 15 -0.86 -12.67 -3.81
C ALA A 15 -0.49 -11.18 -3.72
N TRP A 16 -1.27 -10.41 -2.98
CA TRP A 16 -1.06 -8.98 -2.77
C TRP A 16 0.39 -8.64 -2.43
N ARG A 17 0.96 -9.36 -1.48
CA ARG A 17 2.32 -9.10 -1.02
C ARG A 17 3.31 -9.20 -2.18
N LYS A 18 3.22 -10.27 -2.96
CA LYS A 18 4.12 -10.46 -4.10
C LYS A 18 3.93 -9.38 -5.16
N ALA A 19 2.68 -9.03 -5.45
CA ALA A 19 2.37 -8.00 -6.44
C ALA A 19 2.90 -6.64 -5.98
N ILE A 20 2.73 -6.29 -4.72
CA ILE A 20 3.22 -5.02 -4.17
C ILE A 20 4.74 -4.97 -4.24
N VAL A 21 5.42 -6.07 -3.87
CA VAL A 21 6.89 -6.14 -3.94
C VAL A 21 7.37 -5.91 -5.38
N GLN A 22 6.76 -6.59 -6.34
CA GLN A 22 7.15 -6.46 -7.75
C GLN A 22 6.93 -5.05 -8.28
N GLU A 23 5.76 -4.47 -8.00
CA GLU A 23 5.45 -3.10 -8.43
C GLU A 23 6.35 -2.08 -7.75
N ALA A 24 6.63 -2.26 -6.47
CA ALA A 24 7.52 -1.36 -5.74
C ALA A 24 8.93 -1.37 -6.35
N ILE A 25 9.48 -2.56 -6.58
CA ILE A 25 10.82 -2.69 -7.18
C ILE A 25 10.84 -2.03 -8.55
N ALA A 26 9.80 -2.22 -9.35
CA ALA A 26 9.73 -1.66 -10.69
C ALA A 26 9.67 -0.12 -10.71
N THR A 27 9.16 0.50 -9.63
CA THR A 27 9.01 1.95 -9.57
C THR A 27 10.19 2.65 -8.90
N LEU A 28 11.03 1.91 -8.18
CA LEU A 28 12.17 2.53 -7.48
C LEU A 28 13.27 2.90 -8.46
N PRO A 29 13.93 4.07 -8.27
CA PRO A 29 15.12 4.40 -9.03
C PRO A 29 16.24 3.39 -8.78
N ASP A 30 17.14 3.22 -9.75
CA ASP A 30 18.25 2.25 -9.65
C ASP A 30 19.14 2.49 -8.44
N ASN A 31 19.29 3.75 -8.04
CA ASN A 31 20.14 4.12 -6.91
C ASN A 31 19.33 4.38 -5.64
N TRP A 32 18.14 3.81 -5.54
CA TRP A 32 17.29 4.00 -4.38
C TRP A 32 17.96 3.49 -3.12
N GLN A 33 17.96 4.33 -2.08
CA GLN A 33 18.38 3.93 -0.75
C GLN A 33 17.13 3.74 0.10
N PRO A 34 16.97 2.59 0.76
CA PRO A 34 15.80 2.37 1.61
C PRO A 34 15.62 3.49 2.63
N ILE A 35 14.38 3.88 2.84
CA ILE A 35 14.04 4.89 3.84
C ILE A 35 14.38 4.34 5.23
N ASP A 36 15.25 5.05 5.94
CA ASP A 36 15.71 4.67 7.27
C ASP A 36 15.43 5.77 8.30
N GLU A 37 14.30 6.42 8.14
CA GLU A 37 13.89 7.54 8.98
C GLU A 37 12.37 7.50 9.14
N PRO A 38 11.80 8.24 10.11
CA PRO A 38 10.36 8.22 10.30
C PRO A 38 9.61 8.55 9.02
N CYS A 39 8.60 7.75 8.71
CA CYS A 39 7.79 7.95 7.52
C CYS A 39 6.32 7.69 7.80
N GLU A 40 5.50 8.14 6.86
CA GLU A 40 4.05 7.96 6.88
C GLU A 40 3.64 7.05 5.73
N LEU A 41 2.73 6.13 6.02
CA LEU A 41 2.08 5.28 5.03
C LEU A 41 0.65 5.76 4.82
N ILE A 42 0.31 6.03 3.57
CA ILE A 42 -1.06 6.37 3.18
C ILE A 42 -1.48 5.33 2.14
N VAL A 43 -2.54 4.56 2.44
CA VAL A 43 -2.94 3.48 1.55
C VAL A 43 -4.45 3.41 1.41
N ALA A 44 -4.90 3.16 0.18
CA ALA A 44 -6.30 2.87 -0.12
C ALA A 44 -6.35 1.51 -0.81
N PHE A 45 -7.22 0.64 -0.30
CA PHE A 45 -7.46 -0.68 -0.88
C PHE A 45 -8.79 -0.65 -1.61
N TYR A 46 -8.79 -0.97 -2.89
CA TYR A 46 -9.98 -0.99 -3.74
C TYR A 46 -10.38 -2.44 -3.98
N LEU A 47 -11.51 -2.82 -3.40
CA LEU A 47 -12.01 -4.20 -3.47
C LEU A 47 -13.11 -4.32 -4.52
N PRO A 48 -13.25 -5.48 -5.17
CA PRO A 48 -14.34 -5.67 -6.12
C PRO A 48 -15.69 -5.59 -5.41
N LYS A 49 -16.63 -4.87 -6.02
CA LYS A 49 -17.99 -4.76 -5.49
C LYS A 49 -18.89 -5.79 -6.17
N PRO A 50 -19.43 -6.76 -5.42
CA PRO A 50 -20.40 -7.69 -5.99
C PRO A 50 -21.66 -6.95 -6.46
N LYS A 51 -22.27 -7.43 -7.54
CA LYS A 51 -23.46 -6.78 -8.13
C LYS A 51 -24.66 -6.73 -7.19
N THR A 52 -24.74 -7.67 -6.26
CA THR A 52 -25.88 -7.81 -5.34
C THR A 52 -25.70 -7.04 -4.05
N VAL A 53 -24.66 -6.24 -3.91
CA VAL A 53 -24.33 -5.54 -2.69
C VAL A 53 -24.73 -4.08 -2.78
N ASP A 54 -25.49 -3.61 -1.80
CA ASP A 54 -25.94 -2.21 -1.74
C ASP A 54 -25.08 -1.33 -0.83
N ARG A 55 -24.31 -1.93 0.08
CA ARG A 55 -23.47 -1.14 0.98
C ARG A 55 -22.44 -0.33 0.20
N GLN A 56 -22.14 0.85 0.70
CA GLN A 56 -21.20 1.75 0.02
C GLN A 56 -19.74 1.48 0.36
N LEU A 57 -19.47 0.92 1.54
CA LEU A 57 -18.13 0.64 1.99
C LEU A 57 -17.99 -0.86 2.32
N PRO A 58 -16.83 -1.46 2.00
CA PRO A 58 -16.63 -2.90 2.14
C PRO A 58 -16.34 -3.31 3.59
N SER A 59 -17.38 -3.37 4.41
CA SER A 59 -17.28 -3.79 5.81
C SER A 59 -17.29 -5.31 5.94
N VAL A 60 -16.49 -5.98 5.11
CA VAL A 60 -16.34 -7.43 5.02
C VAL A 60 -14.87 -7.78 4.89
N SER A 61 -14.54 -9.07 5.00
CA SER A 61 -13.17 -9.54 4.76
C SER A 61 -12.68 -9.11 3.36
N PRO A 62 -11.38 -8.88 3.19
CA PRO A 62 -10.32 -9.04 4.17
C PRO A 62 -10.25 -7.90 5.19
N ASP A 63 -9.72 -8.19 6.38
CA ASP A 63 -9.59 -7.22 7.44
C ASP A 63 -8.54 -6.17 7.09
N LEU A 64 -8.84 -4.93 7.42
CA LEU A 64 -7.96 -3.80 7.09
C LEU A 64 -6.58 -3.93 7.72
N ASP A 65 -6.50 -4.36 8.97
CA ASP A 65 -5.22 -4.53 9.66
C ASP A 65 -4.33 -5.57 9.00
N LYS A 66 -4.92 -6.65 8.46
CA LYS A 66 -4.17 -7.67 7.73
C LYS A 66 -3.63 -7.14 6.41
N LEU A 67 -4.42 -6.32 5.72
CA LEU A 67 -3.98 -5.67 4.49
C LEU A 67 -2.82 -4.72 4.75
N ILE A 68 -2.91 -3.94 5.83
CA ILE A 68 -1.85 -3.02 6.24
C ILE A 68 -0.57 -3.79 6.55
N ARG A 69 -0.67 -4.92 7.25
CA ARG A 69 0.50 -5.74 7.56
C ARG A 69 1.17 -6.26 6.28
N ALA A 70 0.37 -6.72 5.32
CA ALA A 70 0.90 -7.19 4.04
C ALA A 70 1.66 -6.07 3.31
N VAL A 71 1.15 -4.84 3.37
CA VAL A 71 1.82 -3.69 2.77
C VAL A 71 3.14 -3.40 3.49
N GLY A 72 3.15 -3.37 4.83
CA GLY A 72 4.37 -3.13 5.60
C GLY A 72 5.46 -4.14 5.30
N ASP A 73 5.10 -5.42 5.28
CA ASP A 73 6.03 -6.51 4.93
C ASP A 73 6.56 -6.34 3.50
N SER A 74 5.70 -5.94 2.57
CA SER A 74 6.08 -5.74 1.17
C SER A 74 7.04 -4.58 1.00
N LEU A 75 6.84 -3.49 1.74
CA LEU A 75 7.72 -2.32 1.69
C LEU A 75 9.11 -2.65 2.25
N THR A 76 9.18 -3.50 3.27
CA THR A 76 10.45 -4.00 3.79
C THR A 76 11.13 -4.92 2.79
N ASP A 77 10.40 -5.88 2.26
CA ASP A 77 10.94 -6.88 1.33
C ASP A 77 11.43 -6.25 0.03
N SER A 78 10.75 -5.20 -0.45
CA SER A 78 11.12 -4.53 -1.69
C SER A 78 12.24 -3.50 -1.52
N GLY A 79 12.61 -3.17 -0.29
CA GLY A 79 13.64 -2.18 -0.03
C GLY A 79 13.16 -0.73 -0.13
N VAL A 80 11.85 -0.50 -0.08
CA VAL A 80 11.32 0.87 0.02
C VAL A 80 11.72 1.48 1.36
N VAL A 81 11.57 0.70 2.43
CA VAL A 81 12.01 1.07 3.78
C VAL A 81 13.00 0.02 4.29
N THR A 82 13.85 0.40 5.25
CA THR A 82 14.77 -0.57 5.86
C THR A 82 14.01 -1.59 6.70
N ASP A 83 12.94 -1.15 7.34
CA ASP A 83 12.09 -1.98 8.19
C ASP A 83 10.75 -1.25 8.38
N ASP A 84 9.67 -1.99 8.52
CA ASP A 84 8.35 -1.37 8.70
C ASP A 84 8.20 -0.62 10.03
N SER A 85 9.13 -0.83 10.97
CA SER A 85 9.19 -0.03 12.21
C SER A 85 9.47 1.46 11.94
N ARG A 86 9.93 1.82 10.75
CA ARG A 86 10.12 3.22 10.37
C ARG A 86 8.79 3.93 10.11
N ILE A 87 7.73 3.19 9.89
CA ILE A 87 6.40 3.75 9.67
C ILE A 87 5.80 4.14 11.03
N VAL A 88 5.64 5.44 11.24
CA VAL A 88 5.18 5.98 12.54
C VAL A 88 3.77 6.55 12.46
N ARG A 89 3.21 6.65 11.26
CA ARG A 89 1.85 7.14 11.04
C ARG A 89 1.25 6.43 9.85
N ILE A 90 0.02 5.95 9.98
CA ILE A 90 -0.69 5.24 8.91
C ILE A 90 -2.07 5.86 8.75
N SER A 91 -2.43 6.16 7.51
CA SER A 91 -3.80 6.44 7.12
C SER A 91 -4.20 5.38 6.08
N ALA A 92 -5.19 4.57 6.41
CA ALA A 92 -5.56 3.44 5.56
C ALA A 92 -7.08 3.31 5.49
N ARG A 93 -7.58 2.86 4.34
CA ARG A 93 -9.00 2.66 4.13
C ARG A 93 -9.26 1.59 3.09
N LYS A 94 -10.43 0.95 3.21
CA LYS A 94 -10.96 0.05 2.21
C LYS A 94 -12.10 0.75 1.47
N LEU A 95 -12.10 0.63 0.16
CA LEU A 95 -13.11 1.21 -0.72
C LEU A 95 -13.52 0.15 -1.73
N TYR A 96 -14.69 0.32 -2.34
CA TYR A 96 -15.03 -0.50 -3.49
C TYR A 96 -14.44 0.10 -4.76
N ALA A 97 -13.97 -0.77 -5.63
CA ALA A 97 -13.46 -0.39 -6.94
C ALA A 97 -14.64 -0.14 -7.88
N GLU A 98 -15.05 1.11 -8.02
CA GLU A 98 -16.11 1.51 -8.94
C GLU A 98 -15.50 2.35 -10.04
N GLY A 99 -15.53 1.85 -11.27
CA GLY A 99 -14.92 2.53 -12.40
C GLY A 99 -13.40 2.47 -12.46
N ILE A 100 -12.77 1.72 -11.56
CA ILE A 100 -11.32 1.51 -11.51
C ILE A 100 -11.03 0.04 -11.26
N GLN A 101 -9.81 -0.38 -11.54
CA GLN A 101 -9.36 -1.75 -11.25
C GLN A 101 -9.24 -1.96 -9.75
N PRO A 102 -9.66 -3.13 -9.23
CA PRO A 102 -9.33 -3.50 -7.86
C PRO A 102 -7.82 -3.50 -7.64
N GLY A 103 -7.40 -3.13 -6.44
CA GLY A 103 -5.99 -3.08 -6.13
C GLY A 103 -5.71 -2.18 -4.95
N ALA A 104 -4.51 -1.62 -4.89
CA ALA A 104 -4.10 -0.70 -3.83
C ALA A 104 -3.32 0.47 -4.39
N THR A 105 -3.54 1.64 -3.81
CA THR A 105 -2.68 2.81 -4.00
C THR A 105 -1.92 3.02 -2.70
N ILE A 106 -0.60 3.01 -2.77
CA ILE A 106 0.27 3.07 -1.60
C ILE A 106 1.20 4.26 -1.77
N LEU A 107 1.22 5.14 -0.77
CA LEU A 107 2.10 6.28 -0.73
C LEU A 107 2.91 6.22 0.55
N VAL A 108 4.24 6.30 0.42
CA VAL A 108 5.16 6.37 1.55
C VAL A 108 5.90 7.69 1.46
N LYS A 109 5.85 8.48 2.52
CA LYS A 109 6.59 9.75 2.54
C LYS A 109 7.33 9.93 3.85
N THR A 110 8.52 10.52 3.76
CA THR A 110 9.31 10.82 4.96
C THR A 110 8.73 12.01 5.71
N LEU A 111 8.90 11.99 7.03
CA LEU A 111 8.37 13.01 7.93
C LEU A 111 9.53 13.84 8.51
N ASN A 112 10.17 14.59 7.66
CA ASN A 112 11.30 15.42 8.09
C ASN A 112 10.95 16.88 8.04
#